data_97432e1090ea0e99821ac610acbb1ef3
#
_entry.id   97432e1090ea0e99821ac610acbb1ef3
#
_cell.length_a   1.000
_cell.length_b   1.000
_cell.length_c   1.000
_cell.angle_alpha   90.00
_cell.angle_beta   90.00
_cell.angle_gamma   90.00
#
_symmetry.space_group_name_H-M   'P 1'
#
loop_
_entity.id
_entity.type
_entity.pdbx_description
1 polymer ?
#
loop_
_entity_poly.entity_id
_entity_poly.type
_entity_poly.pdbx_seq_one_letter_code
_entity_poly.pdbx_strand_id
1 'polypeptide(L)'
;GPWVFTRPVISQWPWQASRKTMINTPIRATDEITIPYPATEVWPVLADFGGYPRWWPKSLGIRVLSGGVELPGTEVEVRPFGGRPFRCRVESVDVPTRIRMRYFGGFIDGFGEWLLAPQGQETRVIYRLEVNAHGWLVVLLSKVLDLSKLHSRSMESVLQNLKHVLDAKQPCKKESQ
;
A
#
# COMPACT_ATOMS: atom_id res chain seq x y z
N GLY A 1 -19.87 23.07 -66.21
CA GLY A 1 -20.13 23.63 -64.86
C GLY A 1 -19.30 22.92 -63.81
N PRO A 2 -18.69 23.63 -62.84
CA PRO A 2 -17.84 22.99 -61.83
C PRO A 2 -18.67 22.35 -60.70
N TRP A 3 -18.29 21.12 -60.34
CA TRP A 3 -18.90 20.40 -59.21
C TRP A 3 -18.40 20.99 -57.90
N VAL A 4 -19.32 21.54 -57.10
CA VAL A 4 -19.08 22.03 -55.76
C VAL A 4 -19.25 20.84 -54.80
N PHE A 5 -18.15 20.31 -54.28
CA PHE A 5 -18.17 19.34 -53.19
C PHE A 5 -18.44 20.10 -51.88
N THR A 6 -19.66 20.02 -51.40
CA THR A 6 -19.99 20.41 -50.02
C THR A 6 -19.46 19.34 -49.08
N ARG A 7 -18.51 19.73 -48.24
CA ARG A 7 -18.02 18.88 -47.12
C ARG A 7 -19.18 18.64 -46.14
N PRO A 8 -19.43 17.39 -45.72
CA PRO A 8 -20.37 17.14 -44.63
C PRO A 8 -19.85 17.77 -43.34
N VAL A 9 -20.66 18.54 -42.69
CA VAL A 9 -20.45 19.04 -41.34
C VAL A 9 -20.45 17.81 -40.44
N ILE A 10 -19.26 17.48 -39.88
CA ILE A 10 -19.14 16.43 -38.90
C ILE A 10 -19.88 16.92 -37.65
N SER A 11 -21.09 16.42 -37.46
CA SER A 11 -21.86 16.63 -36.25
C SER A 11 -21.03 16.18 -35.06
N GLN A 12 -20.77 17.12 -34.17
CA GLN A 12 -20.10 16.84 -32.89
C GLN A 12 -20.93 15.79 -32.14
N TRP A 13 -20.30 14.66 -31.87
CA TRP A 13 -20.90 13.59 -31.11
C TRP A 13 -21.12 14.03 -29.65
N PRO A 14 -22.34 13.85 -29.07
CA PRO A 14 -22.66 14.35 -27.73
C PRO A 14 -22.03 13.60 -26.55
N TRP A 15 -21.05 12.76 -26.79
CA TRP A 15 -20.34 11.98 -25.74
C TRP A 15 -18.98 12.57 -25.31
N GLN A 16 -18.69 13.81 -25.61
CA GLN A 16 -17.73 14.54 -24.79
C GLN A 16 -18.34 14.77 -23.41
N ALA A 17 -18.64 13.62 -22.76
CA ALA A 17 -18.96 13.61 -21.36
C ALA A 17 -17.85 14.38 -20.64
N SER A 18 -18.25 15.44 -19.98
CA SER A 18 -17.43 16.22 -19.07
C SER A 18 -16.48 15.28 -18.32
N ARG A 19 -15.18 15.37 -18.58
CA ARG A 19 -14.19 14.84 -17.65
C ARG A 19 -14.46 15.62 -16.37
N LYS A 20 -15.29 15.06 -15.50
CA LYS A 20 -15.31 15.50 -14.11
C LYS A 20 -13.87 15.49 -13.69
N THR A 21 -13.31 16.65 -13.49
CA THR A 21 -11.98 16.79 -12.92
C THR A 21 -12.06 16.10 -11.56
N MET A 22 -11.64 14.82 -11.51
CA MET A 22 -11.63 14.09 -10.26
C MET A 22 -10.62 14.81 -9.38
N ILE A 23 -11.11 15.43 -8.31
CA ILE A 23 -10.26 16.13 -7.37
C ILE A 23 -9.49 15.03 -6.63
N ASN A 24 -8.21 14.96 -6.91
CA ASN A 24 -7.29 13.96 -6.36
C ASN A 24 -6.40 14.62 -5.33
N THR A 25 -6.21 13.95 -4.21
CA THR A 25 -5.22 14.34 -3.20
C THR A 25 -4.08 13.33 -3.24
N PRO A 26 -2.87 13.72 -3.68
CA PRO A 26 -1.72 12.83 -3.63
C PRO A 26 -1.29 12.60 -2.17
N ILE A 27 -1.01 11.35 -1.83
CA ILE A 27 -0.44 10.93 -0.57
C ILE A 27 0.87 10.22 -0.89
N ARG A 28 1.97 10.76 -0.38
CA ARG A 28 3.30 10.17 -0.52
C ARG A 28 3.92 10.06 0.85
N ALA A 29 4.41 8.88 1.18
CA ALA A 29 5.08 8.64 2.44
C ALA A 29 6.18 7.61 2.27
N THR A 30 7.23 7.74 3.06
CA THR A 30 8.28 6.74 3.21
C THR A 30 8.55 6.59 4.69
N ASP A 31 8.33 5.41 5.20
CA ASP A 31 8.49 5.07 6.61
C ASP A 31 9.48 3.91 6.72
N GLU A 32 10.34 3.93 7.72
CA GLU A 32 11.38 2.92 7.85
C GLU A 32 11.71 2.59 9.30
N ILE A 33 12.24 1.39 9.49
CA ILE A 33 12.81 0.92 10.75
C ILE A 33 14.02 0.03 10.46
N THR A 34 15.03 0.09 11.31
CA THR A 34 16.10 -0.91 11.31
C THR A 34 15.76 -2.01 12.30
N ILE A 35 15.78 -3.25 11.84
CA ILE A 35 15.44 -4.44 12.59
C ILE A 35 16.70 -5.26 12.75
N PRO A 36 17.06 -5.71 14.00
CA PRO A 36 18.31 -6.42 14.28
C PRO A 36 18.25 -7.90 13.88
N TYR A 37 17.72 -8.16 12.69
CA TYR A 37 17.61 -9.49 12.09
C TYR A 37 17.95 -9.44 10.60
N PRO A 38 18.57 -10.49 10.03
CA PRO A 38 18.86 -10.54 8.61
C PRO A 38 17.59 -10.61 7.77
N ALA A 39 17.65 -10.15 6.52
CA ALA A 39 16.50 -10.12 5.60
C ALA A 39 15.85 -11.51 5.42
N THR A 40 16.62 -12.58 5.53
CA THR A 40 16.12 -13.97 5.47
C THR A 40 15.19 -14.35 6.62
N GLU A 41 15.26 -13.65 7.75
CA GLU A 41 14.34 -13.81 8.87
C GLU A 41 13.15 -12.85 8.80
N VAL A 42 13.37 -11.64 8.28
CA VAL A 42 12.33 -10.61 8.14
C VAL A 42 11.37 -10.97 7.01
N TRP A 43 11.88 -11.44 5.89
CA TRP A 43 11.11 -11.75 4.69
C TRP A 43 9.94 -12.69 4.92
N PRO A 44 10.08 -13.85 5.61
CA PRO A 44 8.97 -14.77 5.81
C PRO A 44 7.79 -14.16 6.57
N VAL A 45 8.03 -13.14 7.40
CA VAL A 45 6.96 -12.44 8.13
C VAL A 45 6.24 -11.46 7.22
N LEU A 46 6.98 -10.69 6.41
CA LEU A 46 6.41 -9.74 5.46
C LEU A 46 5.71 -10.43 4.29
N ALA A 47 6.20 -11.57 3.87
CA ALA A 47 5.63 -12.34 2.77
C ALA A 47 4.38 -13.13 3.16
N ASP A 48 4.18 -13.44 4.45
CA ASP A 48 3.00 -14.16 4.94
C ASP A 48 1.82 -13.21 5.19
N PHE A 49 1.12 -12.80 4.14
CA PHE A 49 -0.08 -11.95 4.27
C PHE A 49 -1.18 -12.60 5.10
N GLY A 50 -1.30 -13.94 5.08
CA GLY A 50 -2.22 -14.68 5.94
C GLY A 50 -1.91 -14.53 7.42
N GLY A 51 -0.66 -14.28 7.76
CA GLY A 51 -0.20 -14.05 9.12
C GLY A 51 -0.38 -12.62 9.63
N TYR A 52 -0.63 -11.65 8.75
CA TYR A 52 -0.75 -10.23 9.12
C TYR A 52 -1.76 -9.96 10.23
N PRO A 53 -2.95 -10.56 10.30
CA PRO A 53 -3.90 -10.31 11.38
C PRO A 53 -3.36 -10.58 12.79
N ARG A 54 -2.27 -11.36 12.91
CA ARG A 54 -1.64 -11.68 14.22
C ARG A 54 -0.79 -10.53 14.76
N TRP A 55 -0.24 -9.68 13.88
CA TRP A 55 0.67 -8.61 14.27
C TRP A 55 0.30 -7.24 13.72
N TRP A 56 -0.52 -7.18 12.68
CA TRP A 56 -1.01 -5.94 12.10
C TRP A 56 -1.85 -5.15 13.11
N PRO A 57 -1.74 -3.81 13.18
CA PRO A 57 -2.55 -3.02 14.08
C PRO A 57 -4.05 -3.24 13.85
N LYS A 58 -4.78 -3.54 14.90
CA LYS A 58 -6.23 -3.80 14.80
C LYS A 58 -7.02 -2.60 14.28
N SER A 59 -6.54 -1.39 14.54
CA SER A 59 -7.11 -0.15 13.98
C SER A 59 -7.06 -0.06 12.46
N LEU A 60 -6.18 -0.81 11.84
CA LEU A 60 -6.01 -0.87 10.38
C LEU A 60 -6.57 -2.17 9.79
N GLY A 61 -7.57 -2.77 10.33
CA GLY A 61 -8.15 -4.04 9.97
C GLY A 61 -7.69 -4.61 8.63
N ILE A 62 -7.17 -5.83 8.61
CA ILE A 62 -6.70 -6.47 7.39
C ILE A 62 -7.34 -7.83 7.20
N ARG A 63 -7.67 -8.16 5.95
CA ARG A 63 -8.26 -9.45 5.59
C ARG A 63 -7.74 -9.90 4.23
N VAL A 64 -7.26 -11.12 4.14
CA VAL A 64 -6.91 -11.74 2.86
C VAL A 64 -8.19 -12.13 2.14
N LEU A 65 -8.36 -11.67 0.90
CA LEU A 65 -9.52 -11.98 0.07
C LEU A 65 -9.26 -13.16 -0.85
N SER A 66 -8.09 -13.19 -1.45
CA SER A 66 -7.64 -14.26 -2.33
C SER A 66 -6.12 -14.33 -2.28
N GLY A 67 -5.58 -15.49 -2.49
CA GLY A 67 -4.16 -15.74 -2.55
C GLY A 67 -3.86 -17.21 -2.56
N GLY A 68 -2.74 -17.57 -3.12
CA GLY A 68 -2.23 -18.93 -3.16
C GLY A 68 -0.88 -19.02 -2.45
N VAL A 69 -0.15 -20.07 -2.80
CA VAL A 69 1.24 -20.26 -2.33
C VAL A 69 2.17 -19.18 -2.88
N GLU A 70 1.83 -18.59 -4.03
CA GLU A 70 2.60 -17.52 -4.66
C GLU A 70 2.04 -16.16 -4.27
N LEU A 71 2.94 -15.23 -3.93
CA LEU A 71 2.57 -13.86 -3.53
C LEU A 71 1.93 -13.03 -4.65
N PRO A 72 2.44 -13.03 -5.89
CA PRO A 72 1.81 -12.30 -6.98
C PRO A 72 0.36 -12.72 -7.17
N GLY A 73 -0.54 -11.73 -7.24
CA GLY A 73 -1.98 -11.96 -7.33
C GLY A 73 -2.70 -12.05 -5.99
N THR A 74 -2.00 -12.13 -4.87
CA THR A 74 -2.63 -12.07 -3.53
C THR A 74 -3.33 -10.73 -3.34
N GLU A 75 -4.60 -10.78 -2.97
CA GLU A 75 -5.41 -9.60 -2.66
C GLU A 75 -5.75 -9.54 -1.17
N VAL A 76 -5.61 -8.36 -0.61
CA VAL A 76 -6.04 -8.07 0.75
C VAL A 76 -6.96 -6.85 0.78
N GLU A 77 -7.88 -6.84 1.73
CA GLU A 77 -8.71 -5.70 2.06
C GLU A 77 -8.17 -5.07 3.34
N VAL A 78 -8.01 -3.76 3.32
CA VAL A 78 -7.63 -2.97 4.49
C VAL A 78 -8.77 -2.05 4.84
N ARG A 79 -9.12 -1.98 6.12
CA ARG A 79 -10.21 -1.15 6.65
C ARG A 79 -9.70 -0.25 7.76
N PRO A 80 -9.16 0.93 7.43
CA PRO A 80 -8.62 1.84 8.43
C PRO A 80 -9.71 2.34 9.37
N PHE A 81 -9.48 2.18 10.67
CA PHE A 81 -10.35 2.70 11.73
C PHE A 81 -11.84 2.31 11.61
N GLY A 82 -12.11 1.13 11.03
CA GLY A 82 -13.47 0.66 10.78
C GLY A 82 -14.23 1.40 9.66
N GLY A 83 -13.56 2.31 8.95
CA GLY A 83 -14.12 3.11 7.87
C GLY A 83 -14.28 2.35 6.55
N ARG A 84 -14.25 3.10 5.45
CA ARG A 84 -14.37 2.50 4.10
C ARG A 84 -13.16 1.64 3.79
N PRO A 85 -13.36 0.40 3.32
CA PRO A 85 -12.26 -0.45 2.93
C PRO A 85 -11.66 -0.02 1.59
N PHE A 86 -10.40 -0.37 1.40
CA PHE A 86 -9.74 -0.39 0.11
C PHE A 86 -9.04 -1.74 -0.07
N ARG A 87 -8.58 -2.01 -1.27
CA ARG A 87 -7.89 -3.25 -1.60
C ARG A 87 -6.47 -2.99 -2.05
N CYS A 88 -5.60 -3.94 -1.80
CA CYS A 88 -4.32 -4.00 -2.46
C CYS A 88 -4.07 -5.39 -3.03
N ARG A 89 -3.38 -5.43 -4.16
CA ARG A 89 -2.95 -6.67 -4.84
C ARG A 89 -1.45 -6.65 -4.97
N VAL A 90 -0.82 -7.75 -4.62
CA VAL A 90 0.60 -7.96 -4.88
C VAL A 90 0.81 -8.12 -6.38
N GLU A 91 1.60 -7.22 -6.98
CA GLU A 91 1.88 -7.23 -8.42
C GLU A 91 3.20 -7.92 -8.76
N SER A 92 4.23 -7.64 -7.97
CA SER A 92 5.55 -8.21 -8.19
C SER A 92 6.31 -8.40 -6.89
N VAL A 93 7.22 -9.36 -6.91
CA VAL A 93 8.02 -9.76 -5.77
C VAL A 93 9.44 -10.03 -6.23
N ASP A 94 10.41 -9.42 -5.55
CA ASP A 94 11.83 -9.74 -5.69
C ASP A 94 12.31 -10.28 -4.34
N VAL A 95 12.41 -11.60 -4.23
CA VAL A 95 12.78 -12.30 -3.00
C VAL A 95 14.27 -12.11 -2.71
N PRO A 96 14.69 -11.75 -1.50
CA PRO A 96 13.92 -11.39 -0.30
C PRO A 96 13.88 -9.87 -0.08
N THR A 97 13.82 -9.04 -1.11
CA THR A 97 14.11 -7.60 -1.04
C THR A 97 12.93 -6.69 -1.31
N ARG A 98 11.93 -7.13 -2.08
CA ARG A 98 10.84 -6.23 -2.46
C ARG A 98 9.51 -6.95 -2.65
N ILE A 99 8.42 -6.31 -2.17
CA ILE A 99 7.04 -6.65 -2.48
C ILE A 99 6.36 -5.38 -2.98
N ARG A 100 5.94 -5.35 -4.23
CA ARG A 100 5.21 -4.23 -4.82
C ARG A 100 3.72 -4.55 -4.89
N MET A 101 2.90 -3.58 -4.47
CA MET A 101 1.45 -3.72 -4.37
C MET A 101 0.74 -2.61 -5.12
N ARG A 102 -0.35 -2.95 -5.79
CA ARG A 102 -1.31 -2.01 -6.34
C ARG A 102 -2.42 -1.76 -5.35
N TYR A 103 -2.67 -0.50 -5.03
CA TYR A 103 -3.83 -0.06 -4.25
C TYR A 103 -4.96 0.32 -5.19
N PHE A 104 -6.18 -0.12 -4.88
CA PHE A 104 -7.34 0.16 -5.71
C PHE A 104 -8.64 -0.01 -4.91
N GLY A 105 -9.73 0.47 -5.50
CA GLY A 105 -11.04 0.42 -4.86
C GLY A 105 -11.19 1.42 -3.72
N GLY A 106 -12.40 1.58 -3.23
CA GLY A 106 -12.69 2.55 -2.19
C GLY A 106 -12.39 3.98 -2.63
N PHE A 107 -11.48 4.62 -1.92
CA PHE A 107 -11.15 6.04 -2.09
C PHE A 107 -9.67 6.29 -2.47
N ILE A 108 -8.89 5.26 -2.73
CA ILE A 108 -7.47 5.38 -3.09
C ILE A 108 -7.13 4.58 -4.34
N ASP A 109 -6.12 5.06 -5.06
CA ASP A 109 -5.53 4.40 -6.21
C ASP A 109 -4.04 4.73 -6.28
N GLY A 110 -3.21 3.73 -6.53
CA GLY A 110 -1.76 3.92 -6.64
C GLY A 110 -0.97 2.70 -6.24
N PHE A 111 0.21 2.93 -5.66
CA PHE A 111 1.16 1.87 -5.35
C PHE A 111 1.72 2.00 -3.95
N GLY A 112 2.06 0.87 -3.39
CA GLY A 112 2.89 0.76 -2.20
C GLY A 112 3.92 -0.33 -2.37
N GLU A 113 5.01 -0.24 -1.61
CA GLU A 113 6.02 -1.29 -1.65
C GLU A 113 6.73 -1.46 -0.31
N TRP A 114 6.99 -2.71 0.02
CA TRP A 114 7.95 -3.10 1.02
C TRP A 114 9.32 -3.26 0.39
N LEU A 115 10.33 -2.68 1.01
CA LEU A 115 11.73 -2.84 0.63
C LEU A 115 12.54 -3.30 1.84
N LEU A 116 13.36 -4.31 1.64
CA LEU A 116 14.31 -4.79 2.62
C LEU A 116 15.72 -4.49 2.12
N ALA A 117 16.44 -3.64 2.86
CA ALA A 117 17.83 -3.31 2.59
C ALA A 117 18.73 -3.97 3.63
N PRO A 118 19.38 -5.10 3.30
CA PRO A 118 20.29 -5.79 4.21
C PRO A 118 21.46 -4.90 4.60
N GLN A 119 21.81 -4.91 5.91
CA GLN A 119 22.95 -4.18 6.49
C GLN A 119 23.68 -5.12 7.45
N GLY A 120 24.42 -6.09 6.90
CA GLY A 120 25.06 -7.13 7.70
C GLY A 120 24.03 -8.05 8.36
N GLN A 121 24.00 -8.09 9.72
CA GLN A 121 23.03 -8.88 10.49
C GLN A 121 21.72 -8.13 10.78
N GLU A 122 21.60 -6.91 10.28
CA GLU A 122 20.42 -6.08 10.42
C GLU A 122 19.75 -5.88 9.06
N THR A 123 18.49 -5.47 9.09
CA THR A 123 17.73 -5.13 7.89
C THR A 123 17.03 -3.80 8.10
N ARG A 124 17.24 -2.86 7.19
CA ARG A 124 16.41 -1.68 7.09
C ARG A 124 15.16 -2.05 6.31
N VAL A 125 14.02 -2.02 6.99
CA VAL A 125 12.71 -2.25 6.40
C VAL A 125 12.10 -0.92 6.07
N ILE A 126 11.72 -0.73 4.80
CA ILE A 126 11.20 0.53 4.28
C ILE A 126 9.82 0.23 3.68
N TYR A 127 8.85 1.07 4.00
CA TYR A 127 7.55 1.09 3.34
C TYR A 127 7.38 2.40 2.58
N ARG A 128 7.13 2.32 1.28
CA ARG A 128 6.83 3.47 0.43
C ARG A 128 5.39 3.42 -0.03
N LEU A 129 4.73 4.56 0.01
CA LEU A 129 3.37 4.75 -0.49
C LEU A 129 3.33 5.91 -1.46
N GLU A 130 2.70 5.69 -2.61
CA GLU A 130 2.37 6.71 -3.58
C GLU A 130 0.97 6.44 -4.12
N VAL A 131 -0.03 7.11 -3.59
CA VAL A 131 -1.42 6.94 -3.95
C VAL A 131 -2.11 8.28 -4.14
N ASN A 132 -3.19 8.28 -4.91
CA ASN A 132 -4.13 9.38 -5.00
C ASN A 132 -5.39 9.02 -4.23
N ALA A 133 -5.82 9.90 -3.35
CA ALA A 133 -7.07 9.76 -2.64
C ALA A 133 -8.17 10.54 -3.36
N HIS A 134 -9.36 9.95 -3.45
CA HIS A 134 -10.49 10.45 -4.21
C HIS A 134 -11.70 10.68 -3.31
N GLY A 135 -12.52 11.65 -3.70
CA GLY A 135 -13.77 11.96 -3.03
C GLY A 135 -13.72 13.28 -2.27
N TRP A 136 -14.83 13.99 -2.27
CA TRP A 136 -14.94 15.33 -1.72
C TRP A 136 -14.63 15.41 -0.20
N LEU A 137 -15.00 14.38 0.56
CA LEU A 137 -14.67 14.31 2.00
C LEU A 137 -13.17 14.20 2.23
N VAL A 138 -12.47 13.36 1.45
CA VAL A 138 -11.02 13.21 1.54
C VAL A 138 -10.31 14.51 1.20
N VAL A 139 -10.76 15.19 0.16
CA VAL A 139 -10.23 16.49 -0.25
C VAL A 139 -10.48 17.55 0.82
N LEU A 140 -11.67 17.57 1.43
CA LEU A 140 -11.98 18.48 2.51
C LEU A 140 -11.09 18.23 3.74
N LEU A 141 -10.94 16.96 4.13
CA LEU A 141 -10.06 16.57 5.25
C LEU A 141 -8.59 16.90 4.97
N SER A 142 -8.12 16.75 3.73
CA SER A 142 -6.72 17.06 3.37
C SER A 142 -6.36 18.54 3.51
N LYS A 143 -7.34 19.43 3.54
CA LYS A 143 -7.13 20.87 3.80
C LYS A 143 -6.86 21.17 5.28
N VAL A 144 -7.29 20.26 6.16
CA VAL A 144 -7.17 20.42 7.62
C VAL A 144 -6.12 19.47 8.19
N LEU A 145 -5.99 18.28 7.62
CA LEU A 145 -5.11 17.21 8.07
C LEU A 145 -4.07 16.88 7.02
N ASP A 146 -2.84 16.72 7.45
CA ASP A 146 -1.78 16.15 6.62
C ASP A 146 -1.94 14.63 6.56
N LEU A 147 -2.55 14.14 5.46
CA LEU A 147 -2.82 12.72 5.27
C LEU A 147 -1.54 11.88 5.19
N SER A 148 -0.45 12.45 4.70
CA SER A 148 0.85 11.77 4.67
C SER A 148 1.38 11.54 6.09
N LYS A 149 1.28 12.54 6.96
CA LYS A 149 1.66 12.38 8.39
C LYS A 149 0.76 11.41 9.13
N LEU A 150 -0.54 11.42 8.84
CA LEU A 150 -1.48 10.45 9.45
C LEU A 150 -1.13 9.03 9.04
N HIS A 151 -0.82 8.82 7.76
CA HIS A 151 -0.35 7.53 7.25
C HIS A 151 0.95 7.10 7.95
N SER A 152 1.94 7.98 8.04
CA SER A 152 3.23 7.66 8.68
C SER A 152 3.08 7.28 10.16
N ARG A 153 2.19 7.92 10.91
CA ARG A 153 1.88 7.51 12.30
C ARG A 153 1.30 6.10 12.36
N SER A 154 0.43 5.75 11.43
CA SER A 154 -0.12 4.40 11.33
C SER A 154 0.95 3.38 10.97
N MET A 155 1.85 3.73 10.05
CA MET A 155 2.97 2.87 9.63
C MET A 155 4.01 2.69 10.73
N GLU A 156 4.23 3.68 11.58
CA GLU A 156 5.09 3.53 12.77
C GLU A 156 4.60 2.36 13.65
N SER A 157 3.30 2.28 13.91
CA SER A 157 2.72 1.17 14.67
C SER A 157 2.90 -0.17 13.94
N VAL A 158 2.74 -0.20 12.62
CA VAL A 158 2.96 -1.40 11.79
C VAL A 158 4.41 -1.88 11.93
N LEU A 159 5.36 -0.97 11.76
CA LEU A 159 6.79 -1.28 11.80
C LEU A 159 7.24 -1.74 13.20
N GLN A 160 6.73 -1.11 14.25
CA GLN A 160 7.01 -1.54 15.62
C GLN A 160 6.42 -2.93 15.91
N ASN A 161 5.23 -3.22 15.45
CA ASN A 161 4.62 -4.54 15.60
C ASN A 161 5.39 -5.61 14.82
N LEU A 162 5.89 -5.29 13.64
CA LEU A 162 6.77 -6.18 12.88
C LEU A 162 8.02 -6.55 13.69
N LYS A 163 8.66 -5.55 14.29
CA LYS A 163 9.81 -5.78 15.16
C LYS A 163 9.45 -6.67 16.35
N HIS A 164 8.36 -6.39 17.02
CA HIS A 164 7.89 -7.17 18.17
C HIS A 164 7.62 -8.64 17.81
N VAL A 165 7.02 -8.93 16.67
CA VAL A 165 6.73 -10.33 16.26
C VAL A 165 8.01 -11.08 15.93
N LEU A 166 9.02 -10.39 15.39
CA LEU A 166 10.33 -10.98 15.15
C LEU A 166 11.08 -11.23 16.46
N ASP A 167 11.06 -10.30 17.39
CA ASP A 167 11.64 -10.47 18.72
C ASP A 167 11.02 -11.68 19.46
N ALA A 168 9.72 -11.87 19.33
CA ALA A 168 9.00 -12.99 19.96
C ALA A 168 9.32 -14.36 19.32
N LYS A 169 9.77 -14.40 18.08
CA LYS A 169 10.18 -15.64 17.40
C LYS A 169 11.57 -16.13 17.80
N GLN A 170 12.39 -15.27 18.40
CA GLN A 170 13.72 -15.68 18.86
C GLN A 170 13.58 -16.51 20.14
N PRO A 171 14.18 -17.71 20.21
CA PRO A 171 14.30 -18.41 21.48
C PRO A 171 15.12 -17.54 22.43
N CYS A 172 14.63 -17.40 23.65
CA CYS A 172 15.36 -16.72 24.72
C CYS A 172 16.82 -17.14 24.69
N LYS A 173 17.73 -16.24 24.29
CA LYS A 173 19.15 -16.44 24.54
C LYS A 173 19.30 -16.41 26.04
N LYS A 174 19.28 -17.61 26.69
CA LYS A 174 19.74 -17.74 28.07
C LYS A 174 21.15 -17.22 28.04
N GLU A 175 21.38 -16.15 28.76
CA GLU A 175 22.70 -15.69 29.12
C GLU A 175 23.42 -16.90 29.77
N SER A 176 24.36 -17.43 29.03
CA SER A 176 25.35 -18.33 29.61
C SER A 176 26.37 -17.43 30.31
N GLN A 177 26.21 -17.29 31.60
CA GLN A 177 27.25 -16.83 32.48
C GLN A 177 28.35 -17.91 32.55
#